data_3f57978b6aa39cb0701bbc3a64d9ec5a
#
_entry.id   3f57978b6aa39cb0701bbc3a64d9ec5a
#
_cell.length_a   1.000
_cell.length_b   1.000
_cell.length_c   1.000
_cell.angle_alpha   90.00
_cell.angle_beta   90.00
_cell.angle_gamma   90.00
#
_symmetry.space_group_name_H-M   'P 1'
#
loop_
_entity.id
_entity.type
_entity.pdbx_description
1 polymer ?
#
loop_
_entity_poly.entity_id
_entity_poly.type
_entity_poly.pdbx_seq_one_letter_code
_entity_poly.pdbx_strand_id
1 'polypeptide(L)'
;MLAALRQRNFAFLWVGQVISLIGDWVLFVALPFYVYSLTGSTLATGIMFIVQTIPRIFFGSVAGVFVDRWNRKRTMFIAELSQAFALVPLFLVHSQQWLWIVYIFAFVESIISQFFIPAKSAIIPNLVDEQHLLAANSLNSMSQELTRLVGPFLGGVLLGLLGINSIIIVDAASFLISAGMIALVSLPSSAMPTKEQNEAPHPFANMTKIWHEWVEGLQLVRKQQLITGIFVVFGVAMVGEGIIEVLIAAYVKQVMHGNALVLGWLMTAQAIGGIAGSLLIVQLSKVIHPTRLIPLSALIFGPLIIVIVNIPVMAVVLPLITIIGVAAIGFFVSLITLLQSNVADEYRGRVFGALNTVQAITMLFGMILASGLGDRIGIIPMLEVDAAFNILAGILAIFMIRKGAIPVPVPEVELRKQHEILEVDTVIS
;
A
#
# COMPACT_ATOMS: atom_id res chain seq x y z
N MET A 1 -4.20 -20.16 13.20
CA MET A 1 -3.41 -19.79 12.04
C MET A 1 -2.79 -20.99 11.31
N LEU A 2 -2.00 -21.85 11.98
CA LEU A 2 -1.36 -23.01 11.34
C LEU A 2 -2.33 -24.04 10.74
N ALA A 3 -3.60 -24.05 11.15
CA ALA A 3 -4.61 -24.97 10.62
C ALA A 3 -4.87 -24.76 9.10
N ALA A 4 -4.81 -23.52 8.61
CA ALA A 4 -4.95 -23.23 7.19
C ALA A 4 -3.80 -23.82 6.35
N LEU A 5 -2.58 -23.88 6.90
CA LEU A 5 -1.41 -24.47 6.21
C LEU A 5 -1.48 -26.01 6.11
N ARG A 6 -2.37 -26.68 6.86
CA ARG A 6 -2.63 -28.11 6.68
C ARG A 6 -3.35 -28.41 5.36
N GLN A 7 -4.00 -27.41 4.78
CA GLN A 7 -4.62 -27.53 3.46
C GLN A 7 -3.55 -27.34 2.37
N ARG A 8 -3.16 -28.43 1.74
CA ARG A 8 -2.03 -28.53 0.81
C ARG A 8 -2.05 -27.46 -0.29
N ASN A 9 -3.21 -27.21 -0.88
CA ASN A 9 -3.35 -26.24 -1.96
C ASN A 9 -3.12 -24.80 -1.48
N PHE A 10 -3.62 -24.45 -0.30
CA PHE A 10 -3.37 -23.16 0.32
C PHE A 10 -1.89 -23.01 0.73
N ALA A 11 -1.29 -24.07 1.27
CA ALA A 11 0.11 -24.04 1.66
C ALA A 11 1.03 -23.78 0.45
N PHE A 12 0.80 -24.42 -0.71
CA PHE A 12 1.54 -24.15 -1.94
C PHE A 12 1.40 -22.69 -2.37
N LEU A 13 0.16 -22.17 -2.43
CA LEU A 13 -0.07 -20.79 -2.78
C LEU A 13 0.64 -19.84 -1.82
N TRP A 14 0.49 -20.07 -0.52
CA TRP A 14 1.04 -19.20 0.52
C TRP A 14 2.57 -19.17 0.51
N VAL A 15 3.25 -20.33 0.42
CA VAL A 15 4.71 -20.41 0.35
C VAL A 15 5.24 -19.70 -0.89
N GLY A 16 4.66 -19.96 -2.07
CA GLY A 16 5.02 -19.27 -3.29
C GLY A 16 4.91 -17.77 -3.16
N GLN A 17 3.81 -17.29 -2.59
CA GLN A 17 3.56 -15.86 -2.40
C GLN A 17 4.50 -15.20 -1.40
N VAL A 18 4.86 -15.86 -0.31
CA VAL A 18 5.87 -15.30 0.64
C VAL A 18 7.20 -15.11 -0.05
N ILE A 19 7.62 -16.08 -0.87
CA ILE A 19 8.88 -16.02 -1.62
C ILE A 19 8.82 -14.87 -2.65
N SER A 20 7.74 -14.76 -3.42
CA SER A 20 7.53 -13.67 -4.38
C SER A 20 7.53 -12.30 -3.71
N LEU A 21 6.78 -12.12 -2.62
CA LEU A 21 6.73 -10.87 -1.87
C LEU A 21 8.11 -10.43 -1.33
N ILE A 22 8.98 -11.37 -0.93
CA ILE A 22 10.35 -11.04 -0.53
C ILE A 22 11.12 -10.48 -1.72
N GLY A 23 11.02 -11.12 -2.90
CA GLY A 23 11.64 -10.66 -4.14
C GLY A 23 11.18 -9.25 -4.51
N ASP A 24 9.85 -9.02 -4.50
CA ASP A 24 9.25 -7.70 -4.76
C ASP A 24 9.83 -6.61 -3.85
N TRP A 25 9.92 -6.85 -2.53
CA TRP A 25 10.48 -5.88 -1.59
C TRP A 25 11.99 -5.67 -1.76
N VAL A 26 12.72 -6.73 -2.12
CA VAL A 26 14.15 -6.65 -2.46
C VAL A 26 14.36 -5.74 -3.66
N LEU A 27 13.58 -5.92 -4.74
CA LEU A 27 13.64 -5.08 -5.94
C LEU A 27 13.15 -3.65 -5.66
N PHE A 28 12.06 -3.49 -4.92
CA PHE A 28 11.47 -2.19 -4.57
C PHE A 28 12.47 -1.23 -3.92
N VAL A 29 13.37 -1.75 -3.09
CA VAL A 29 14.42 -0.93 -2.45
C VAL A 29 15.62 -0.75 -3.37
N ALA A 30 16.01 -1.80 -4.07
CA ALA A 30 17.23 -1.81 -4.84
C ALA A 30 17.13 -0.97 -6.12
N LEU A 31 15.99 -1.04 -6.82
CA LEU A 31 15.86 -0.43 -8.15
C LEU A 31 15.89 1.10 -8.11
N PRO A 32 15.16 1.81 -7.23
CA PRO A 32 15.26 3.27 -7.11
C PRO A 32 16.66 3.74 -6.71
N PHE A 33 17.28 3.02 -5.77
CA PHE A 33 18.64 3.33 -5.34
C PHE A 33 19.66 3.15 -6.49
N TYR A 34 19.49 2.11 -7.30
CA TYR A 34 20.31 1.86 -8.47
C TYR A 34 20.12 2.93 -9.54
N VAL A 35 18.88 3.30 -9.87
CA VAL A 35 18.54 4.39 -10.81
C VAL A 35 19.19 5.70 -10.36
N TYR A 36 19.03 6.04 -9.10
CA TYR A 36 19.65 7.24 -8.55
C TYR A 36 21.19 7.18 -8.58
N SER A 37 21.76 6.01 -8.29
CA SER A 37 23.22 5.82 -8.32
C SER A 37 23.82 5.95 -9.72
N LEU A 38 23.06 5.59 -10.76
CA LEU A 38 23.49 5.75 -12.17
C LEU A 38 23.35 7.17 -12.67
N THR A 39 22.35 7.92 -12.21
CA THR A 39 21.96 9.21 -12.81
C THR A 39 22.32 10.40 -11.97
N GLY A 40 22.34 10.25 -10.64
CA GLY A 40 22.38 11.36 -9.70
C GLY A 40 21.14 12.27 -9.75
N SER A 41 20.04 11.83 -10.40
CA SER A 41 18.87 12.65 -10.69
C SER A 41 17.63 12.15 -9.93
N THR A 42 17.00 13.04 -9.19
CA THR A 42 15.70 12.80 -8.54
C THR A 42 14.60 12.69 -9.59
N LEU A 43 14.74 13.39 -10.73
CA LEU A 43 13.80 13.30 -11.84
C LEU A 43 13.76 11.88 -12.42
N ALA A 44 14.93 11.24 -12.63
CA ALA A 44 14.99 9.89 -13.16
C ALA A 44 14.33 8.88 -12.21
N THR A 45 14.59 8.98 -10.92
CA THR A 45 13.97 8.13 -9.88
C THR A 45 12.47 8.37 -9.78
N GLY A 46 12.07 9.64 -9.84
CA GLY A 46 10.65 10.00 -9.75
C GLY A 46 9.84 9.55 -10.96
N ILE A 47 10.38 9.63 -12.18
CA ILE A 47 9.72 9.10 -13.39
C ILE A 47 9.43 7.62 -13.21
N MET A 48 10.34 6.84 -12.63
CA MET A 48 10.12 5.42 -12.37
C MET A 48 8.87 5.19 -11.49
N PHE A 49 8.76 5.90 -10.36
CA PHE A 49 7.61 5.78 -9.46
C PHE A 49 6.31 6.30 -10.09
N ILE A 50 6.38 7.42 -10.84
CA ILE A 50 5.23 7.97 -11.55
C ILE A 50 4.70 6.95 -12.56
N VAL A 51 5.59 6.37 -13.37
CA VAL A 51 5.24 5.38 -14.38
C VAL A 51 4.66 4.11 -13.76
N GLN A 52 5.15 3.68 -12.61
CA GLN A 52 4.60 2.55 -11.84
C GLN A 52 3.21 2.86 -11.26
N THR A 53 2.95 4.11 -10.89
CA THR A 53 1.68 4.53 -10.28
C THR A 53 0.55 4.66 -11.30
N ILE A 54 0.85 5.06 -12.54
CA ILE A 54 -0.13 5.27 -13.60
C ILE A 54 -1.03 4.04 -13.83
N PRO A 55 -0.51 2.81 -14.06
CA PRO A 55 -1.35 1.64 -14.26
C PRO A 55 -2.27 1.34 -13.08
N ARG A 56 -1.83 1.57 -11.85
CA ARG A 56 -2.63 1.37 -10.64
C ARG A 56 -3.89 2.22 -10.65
N ILE A 57 -3.78 3.47 -11.11
CA ILE A 57 -4.91 4.40 -11.18
C ILE A 57 -5.92 3.95 -12.26
N PHE A 58 -5.43 3.55 -13.43
CA PHE A 58 -6.30 3.24 -14.57
C PHE A 58 -6.82 1.80 -14.57
N PHE A 59 -6.00 0.83 -14.18
CA PHE A 59 -6.35 -0.60 -14.27
C PHE A 59 -6.82 -1.20 -12.95
N GLY A 60 -6.58 -0.57 -11.80
CA GLY A 60 -6.90 -1.15 -10.48
C GLY A 60 -8.36 -1.57 -10.34
N SER A 61 -9.31 -0.73 -10.80
CA SER A 61 -10.75 -1.05 -10.74
C SER A 61 -11.20 -1.96 -11.89
N VAL A 62 -10.53 -1.89 -13.05
CA VAL A 62 -10.93 -2.62 -14.26
C VAL A 62 -10.44 -4.06 -14.21
N ALA A 63 -9.27 -4.30 -13.66
CA ALA A 63 -8.64 -5.62 -13.60
C ALA A 63 -9.52 -6.65 -12.86
N GLY A 64 -10.18 -6.26 -11.78
CA GLY A 64 -11.11 -7.12 -11.04
C GLY A 64 -12.22 -7.70 -11.92
N VAL A 65 -12.83 -6.87 -12.77
CA VAL A 65 -13.92 -7.28 -13.67
C VAL A 65 -13.46 -8.34 -14.68
N PHE A 66 -12.22 -8.24 -15.17
CA PHE A 66 -11.65 -9.26 -16.06
C PHE A 66 -11.32 -10.56 -15.31
N VAL A 67 -10.73 -10.44 -14.13
CA VAL A 67 -10.34 -11.59 -13.31
C VAL A 67 -11.54 -12.42 -12.86
N ASP A 68 -12.69 -11.81 -12.62
CA ASP A 68 -13.92 -12.53 -12.26
C ASP A 68 -14.39 -13.49 -13.38
N ARG A 69 -14.02 -13.20 -14.63
CA ARG A 69 -14.36 -14.03 -15.82
C ARG A 69 -13.26 -15.02 -16.19
N TRP A 70 -12.04 -14.82 -15.69
CA TRP A 70 -10.88 -15.64 -16.06
C TRP A 70 -10.64 -16.76 -15.06
N ASN A 71 -9.93 -17.77 -15.50
CA ASN A 71 -9.45 -18.81 -14.58
C ASN A 71 -8.38 -18.22 -13.65
N ARG A 72 -8.73 -18.00 -12.39
CA ARG A 72 -7.93 -17.33 -11.35
C ARG A 72 -6.53 -17.94 -11.21
N LYS A 73 -6.43 -19.28 -11.19
CA LYS A 73 -5.14 -20.00 -11.13
C LYS A 73 -4.28 -19.68 -12.36
N ARG A 74 -4.88 -19.75 -13.56
CA ARG A 74 -4.17 -19.50 -14.83
C ARG A 74 -3.72 -18.05 -14.93
N THR A 75 -4.55 -17.11 -14.49
CA THR A 75 -4.20 -15.68 -14.43
C THR A 75 -3.00 -15.44 -13.54
N MET A 76 -3.00 -15.99 -12.32
CA MET A 76 -1.87 -15.87 -11.40
C MET A 76 -0.59 -16.50 -11.97
N PHE A 77 -0.68 -17.71 -12.53
CA PHE A 77 0.45 -18.40 -13.12
C PHE A 77 1.09 -17.61 -14.27
N ILE A 78 0.26 -17.09 -15.19
CA ILE A 78 0.73 -16.26 -16.32
C ILE A 78 1.33 -14.96 -15.80
N ALA A 79 0.73 -14.33 -14.78
CA ALA A 79 1.25 -13.10 -14.19
C ALA A 79 2.65 -13.30 -13.62
N GLU A 80 2.87 -14.32 -12.80
CA GLU A 80 4.19 -14.62 -12.22
C GLU A 80 5.25 -14.91 -13.31
N LEU A 81 4.91 -15.71 -14.32
CA LEU A 81 5.81 -15.94 -15.44
C LEU A 81 6.13 -14.65 -16.20
N SER A 82 5.11 -13.82 -16.45
CA SER A 82 5.29 -12.56 -17.17
C SER A 82 6.17 -11.59 -16.39
N GLN A 83 6.04 -11.54 -15.04
CA GLN A 83 6.91 -10.75 -14.18
C GLN A 83 8.36 -11.26 -14.21
N ALA A 84 8.57 -12.56 -14.12
CA ALA A 84 9.91 -13.14 -14.24
C ALA A 84 10.59 -12.79 -15.58
N PHE A 85 9.85 -12.85 -16.69
CA PHE A 85 10.39 -12.48 -18.01
C PHE A 85 10.58 -10.98 -18.18
N ALA A 86 9.72 -10.15 -17.58
CA ALA A 86 9.83 -8.69 -17.63
C ALA A 86 11.12 -8.18 -16.93
N LEU A 87 11.68 -8.93 -15.99
CA LEU A 87 12.94 -8.61 -15.32
C LEU A 87 14.18 -8.79 -16.22
N VAL A 88 14.12 -9.70 -17.22
CA VAL A 88 15.29 -10.07 -18.03
C VAL A 88 15.95 -8.86 -18.72
N PRO A 89 15.20 -7.90 -19.32
CA PRO A 89 15.82 -6.74 -19.95
C PRO A 89 16.60 -5.84 -18.97
N LEU A 90 16.30 -5.88 -17.66
CA LEU A 90 17.02 -5.08 -16.67
C LEU A 90 18.51 -5.42 -16.59
N PHE A 91 18.92 -6.62 -16.99
CA PHE A 91 20.35 -6.98 -17.11
C PHE A 91 21.14 -6.08 -18.07
N LEU A 92 20.46 -5.41 -19.00
CA LEU A 92 21.10 -4.50 -19.96
C LEU A 92 21.33 -3.10 -19.40
N VAL A 93 20.74 -2.76 -18.24
CA VAL A 93 20.78 -1.41 -17.65
C VAL A 93 22.10 -1.20 -16.91
N HIS A 94 23.15 -0.85 -17.63
CA HIS A 94 24.46 -0.50 -17.05
C HIS A 94 24.83 0.98 -17.19
N SER A 95 24.02 1.75 -17.89
CA SER A 95 24.24 3.19 -18.12
C SER A 95 22.92 3.95 -18.25
N GLN A 96 22.99 5.28 -18.17
CA GLN A 96 21.80 6.15 -18.28
C GLN A 96 21.05 5.97 -19.61
N GLN A 97 21.71 5.57 -20.68
CA GLN A 97 21.09 5.36 -22.00
C GLN A 97 20.05 4.25 -21.99
N TRP A 98 20.15 3.30 -21.06
CA TRP A 98 19.25 2.15 -20.95
C TRP A 98 18.14 2.32 -19.89
N LEU A 99 18.03 3.50 -19.27
CA LEU A 99 17.00 3.73 -18.23
C LEU A 99 15.56 3.57 -18.72
N TRP A 100 15.30 3.77 -20.01
CA TRP A 100 13.98 3.53 -20.58
C TRP A 100 13.50 2.09 -20.36
N ILE A 101 14.42 1.12 -20.25
CA ILE A 101 14.08 -0.29 -19.90
C ILE A 101 13.47 -0.34 -18.50
N VAL A 102 14.04 0.39 -17.51
CA VAL A 102 13.50 0.46 -16.14
C VAL A 102 12.10 1.01 -16.13
N TYR A 103 11.84 2.05 -16.92
CA TYR A 103 10.51 2.66 -16.98
C TYR A 103 9.49 1.74 -17.64
N ILE A 104 9.86 1.06 -18.72
CA ILE A 104 8.98 0.05 -19.35
C ILE A 104 8.74 -1.11 -18.38
N PHE A 105 9.78 -1.61 -17.71
CA PHE A 105 9.64 -2.66 -16.71
C PHE A 105 8.66 -2.25 -15.61
N ALA A 106 8.86 -1.07 -14.98
CA ALA A 106 8.01 -0.56 -13.91
C ALA A 106 6.54 -0.43 -14.35
N PHE A 107 6.30 0.00 -15.59
CA PHE A 107 4.97 0.09 -16.17
C PHE A 107 4.31 -1.28 -16.38
N VAL A 108 5.04 -2.22 -17.00
CA VAL A 108 4.56 -3.56 -17.31
C VAL A 108 4.32 -4.36 -16.02
N GLU A 109 5.27 -4.32 -15.08
CA GLU A 109 5.14 -4.97 -13.77
C GLU A 109 3.89 -4.47 -13.04
N SER A 110 3.70 -3.14 -12.99
CA SER A 110 2.53 -2.54 -12.37
C SER A 110 1.21 -2.98 -13.02
N ILE A 111 1.14 -3.09 -14.35
CA ILE A 111 -0.04 -3.63 -15.04
C ILE A 111 -0.31 -5.07 -14.62
N ILE A 112 0.70 -5.94 -14.66
CA ILE A 112 0.55 -7.36 -14.34
C ILE A 112 0.05 -7.53 -12.91
N SER A 113 0.58 -6.76 -11.96
CA SER A 113 0.20 -6.78 -10.54
C SER A 113 -1.29 -6.44 -10.33
N GLN A 114 -1.89 -5.55 -11.17
CA GLN A 114 -3.31 -5.22 -11.06
C GLN A 114 -4.23 -6.43 -11.34
N PHE A 115 -3.80 -7.38 -12.15
CA PHE A 115 -4.58 -8.62 -12.41
C PHE A 115 -4.26 -9.72 -11.41
N PHE A 116 -3.04 -9.76 -10.89
CA PHE A 116 -2.61 -10.76 -9.92
C PHE A 116 -3.34 -10.63 -8.57
N ILE A 117 -3.42 -9.41 -8.03
CA ILE A 117 -3.98 -9.14 -6.70
C ILE A 117 -5.44 -9.59 -6.56
N PRO A 118 -6.38 -9.23 -7.46
CA PRO A 118 -7.76 -9.70 -7.37
C PRO A 118 -7.88 -11.21 -7.62
N ALA A 119 -7.06 -11.78 -8.53
CA ALA A 119 -7.05 -13.22 -8.77
C ALA A 119 -6.67 -14.01 -7.51
N LYS A 120 -5.63 -13.55 -6.80
CA LYS A 120 -5.20 -14.09 -5.52
C LYS A 120 -6.28 -14.00 -4.45
N SER A 121 -6.92 -12.84 -4.31
CA SER A 121 -7.97 -12.64 -3.31
C SER A 121 -9.19 -13.53 -3.58
N ALA A 122 -9.54 -13.71 -4.84
CA ALA A 122 -10.69 -14.50 -5.25
C ALA A 122 -10.46 -16.02 -5.20
N ILE A 123 -9.21 -16.51 -5.27
CA ILE A 123 -8.92 -17.95 -5.23
C ILE A 123 -8.89 -18.50 -3.80
N ILE A 124 -8.51 -17.71 -2.80
CA ILE A 124 -8.32 -18.15 -1.41
C ILE A 124 -9.55 -18.87 -0.83
N PRO A 125 -10.79 -18.35 -0.98
CA PRO A 125 -11.98 -19.05 -0.47
C PRO A 125 -12.21 -20.44 -1.08
N ASN A 126 -11.62 -20.72 -2.24
CA ASN A 126 -11.73 -22.02 -2.90
C ASN A 126 -10.63 -23.02 -2.46
N LEU A 127 -9.66 -22.54 -1.67
CA LEU A 127 -8.50 -23.33 -1.22
C LEU A 127 -8.56 -23.73 0.25
N VAL A 128 -9.44 -23.09 1.01
CA VAL A 128 -9.61 -23.35 2.45
C VAL A 128 -11.08 -23.50 2.80
N ASP A 129 -11.39 -24.32 3.80
CA ASP A 129 -12.73 -24.42 4.35
C ASP A 129 -13.15 -23.10 4.99
N GLU A 130 -14.46 -22.82 5.04
CA GLU A 130 -15.01 -21.56 5.55
C GLU A 130 -14.51 -21.23 6.97
N GLN A 131 -14.43 -22.23 7.85
CA GLN A 131 -13.90 -22.10 9.21
C GLN A 131 -12.42 -21.67 9.28
N HIS A 132 -11.65 -21.84 8.20
CA HIS A 132 -10.23 -21.49 8.11
C HIS A 132 -9.95 -20.20 7.34
N LEU A 133 -10.97 -19.57 6.75
CA LEU A 133 -10.80 -18.32 5.96
C LEU A 133 -10.17 -17.18 6.77
N LEU A 134 -10.60 -17.00 8.02
CA LEU A 134 -10.01 -16.00 8.90
C LEU A 134 -8.53 -16.28 9.15
N ALA A 135 -8.16 -17.54 9.36
CA ALA A 135 -6.78 -17.95 9.57
C ALA A 135 -5.92 -17.73 8.32
N ALA A 136 -6.46 -18.04 7.13
CA ALA A 136 -5.79 -17.83 5.85
C ALA A 136 -5.54 -16.33 5.57
N ASN A 137 -6.53 -15.48 5.77
CA ASN A 137 -6.41 -14.03 5.61
C ASN A 137 -5.41 -13.43 6.63
N SER A 138 -5.44 -13.90 7.88
CA SER A 138 -4.48 -13.48 8.90
C SER A 138 -3.04 -13.86 8.54
N LEU A 139 -2.82 -15.06 7.98
CA LEU A 139 -1.51 -15.47 7.47
C LEU A 139 -1.03 -14.60 6.31
N ASN A 140 -1.92 -14.27 5.37
CA ASN A 140 -1.57 -13.36 4.28
C ASN A 140 -1.16 -11.97 4.78
N SER A 141 -1.92 -11.38 5.70
CA SER A 141 -1.59 -10.08 6.29
C SER A 141 -0.26 -10.13 7.05
N MET A 142 -0.05 -11.17 7.87
CA MET A 142 1.21 -11.36 8.58
C MET A 142 2.40 -11.50 7.63
N SER A 143 2.22 -12.23 6.52
CA SER A 143 3.27 -12.38 5.50
C SER A 143 3.64 -11.06 4.86
N GLN A 144 2.67 -10.22 4.54
CA GLN A 144 2.92 -8.88 3.98
C GLN A 144 3.75 -8.03 4.95
N GLU A 145 3.43 -8.03 6.24
CA GLU A 145 4.19 -7.26 7.22
C GLU A 145 5.60 -7.83 7.45
N LEU A 146 5.74 -9.16 7.51
CA LEU A 146 7.05 -9.80 7.67
C LEU A 146 7.95 -9.57 6.44
N THR A 147 7.41 -9.66 5.24
CA THR A 147 8.18 -9.44 4.01
C THR A 147 8.56 -7.97 3.86
N ARG A 148 7.68 -7.04 4.27
CA ARG A 148 7.97 -5.61 4.36
C ARG A 148 9.10 -5.28 5.34
N LEU A 149 9.25 -6.08 6.41
CA LEU A 149 10.34 -5.93 7.37
C LEU A 149 11.66 -6.49 6.84
N VAL A 150 11.62 -7.71 6.31
CA VAL A 150 12.82 -8.48 5.94
C VAL A 150 13.32 -8.12 4.54
N GLY A 151 12.41 -7.88 3.59
CA GLY A 151 12.74 -7.65 2.18
C GLY A 151 13.66 -6.45 1.95
N PRO A 152 13.38 -5.27 2.48
CA PRO A 152 14.25 -4.10 2.34
C PRO A 152 15.67 -4.33 2.88
N PHE A 153 15.80 -5.01 4.01
CA PHE A 153 17.10 -5.36 4.56
C PHE A 153 17.88 -6.28 3.61
N LEU A 154 17.24 -7.35 3.12
CA LEU A 154 17.84 -8.26 2.15
C LEU A 154 18.20 -7.53 0.84
N GLY A 155 17.33 -6.63 0.37
CA GLY A 155 17.57 -5.81 -0.81
C GLY A 155 18.80 -4.93 -0.65
N GLY A 156 18.93 -4.25 0.49
CA GLY A 156 20.10 -3.45 0.81
C GLY A 156 21.40 -4.25 0.88
N VAL A 157 21.36 -5.43 1.53
CA VAL A 157 22.51 -6.34 1.63
C VAL A 157 22.91 -6.88 0.26
N LEU A 158 21.96 -7.42 -0.50
CA LEU A 158 22.23 -8.02 -1.82
C LEU A 158 22.75 -6.98 -2.80
N LEU A 159 22.11 -5.80 -2.87
CA LEU A 159 22.57 -4.72 -3.75
C LEU A 159 23.96 -4.24 -3.34
N GLY A 160 24.21 -4.07 -2.04
CA GLY A 160 25.49 -3.57 -1.53
C GLY A 160 26.65 -4.53 -1.72
N LEU A 161 26.43 -5.85 -1.63
CA LEU A 161 27.47 -6.87 -1.71
C LEU A 161 27.64 -7.48 -3.11
N LEU A 162 26.52 -7.72 -3.80
CA LEU A 162 26.50 -8.49 -5.05
C LEU A 162 26.02 -7.69 -6.27
N GLY A 163 25.55 -6.46 -6.06
CA GLY A 163 25.10 -5.56 -7.11
C GLY A 163 23.71 -5.88 -7.66
N ILE A 164 23.27 -5.09 -8.66
CA ILE A 164 21.89 -5.12 -9.18
C ILE A 164 21.54 -6.46 -9.86
N ASN A 165 22.49 -7.12 -10.48
CA ASN A 165 22.25 -8.40 -11.15
C ASN A 165 21.77 -9.49 -10.18
N SER A 166 22.26 -9.50 -8.95
CA SER A 166 21.81 -10.44 -7.92
C SER A 166 20.35 -10.21 -7.55
N ILE A 167 19.92 -8.96 -7.49
CA ILE A 167 18.53 -8.57 -7.22
C ILE A 167 17.61 -9.11 -8.32
N ILE A 168 17.99 -8.88 -9.58
CA ILE A 168 17.21 -9.34 -10.74
C ILE A 168 17.09 -10.87 -10.73
N ILE A 169 18.18 -11.59 -10.42
CA ILE A 169 18.17 -13.06 -10.34
C ILE A 169 17.28 -13.54 -9.19
N VAL A 170 17.42 -12.95 -8.00
CA VAL A 170 16.65 -13.35 -6.81
C VAL A 170 15.16 -13.12 -7.05
N ASP A 171 14.79 -11.99 -7.61
CA ASP A 171 13.39 -11.65 -7.85
C ASP A 171 12.81 -12.50 -8.99
N ALA A 172 13.51 -12.65 -10.12
CA ALA A 172 13.07 -13.55 -11.20
C ALA A 172 12.91 -15.01 -10.70
N ALA A 173 13.85 -15.49 -9.88
CA ALA A 173 13.74 -16.81 -9.27
C ALA A 173 12.55 -16.92 -8.33
N SER A 174 12.24 -15.87 -7.55
CA SER A 174 11.11 -15.83 -6.65
C SER A 174 9.78 -15.98 -7.41
N PHE A 175 9.61 -15.26 -8.53
CA PHE A 175 8.45 -15.38 -9.41
C PHE A 175 8.35 -16.77 -10.04
N LEU A 176 9.47 -17.35 -10.51
CA LEU A 176 9.47 -18.70 -11.09
C LEU A 176 9.11 -19.77 -10.05
N ILE A 177 9.60 -19.65 -8.82
CA ILE A 177 9.24 -20.55 -7.71
C ILE A 177 7.75 -20.40 -7.39
N SER A 178 7.26 -19.16 -7.29
CA SER A 178 5.84 -18.89 -7.04
C SER A 178 4.95 -19.47 -8.17
N ALA A 179 5.31 -19.26 -9.42
CA ALA A 179 4.61 -19.87 -10.56
C ALA A 179 4.59 -21.40 -10.46
N GLY A 180 5.73 -22.04 -10.11
CA GLY A 180 5.81 -23.47 -9.87
C GLY A 180 4.88 -23.95 -8.76
N MET A 181 4.83 -23.23 -7.64
CA MET A 181 3.91 -23.52 -6.53
C MET A 181 2.45 -23.37 -6.94
N ILE A 182 2.10 -22.31 -7.69
CA ILE A 182 0.76 -22.11 -8.23
C ILE A 182 0.37 -23.24 -9.18
N ALA A 183 1.31 -23.74 -10.01
CA ALA A 183 1.06 -24.88 -10.90
C ALA A 183 0.65 -26.14 -10.14
N LEU A 184 1.21 -26.36 -8.94
CA LEU A 184 0.88 -27.51 -8.08
C LEU A 184 -0.48 -27.39 -7.36
N VAL A 185 -1.08 -26.21 -7.32
CA VAL A 185 -2.41 -26.02 -6.75
C VAL A 185 -3.47 -26.75 -7.58
N SER A 186 -4.23 -27.63 -6.96
CA SER A 186 -5.37 -28.33 -7.60
C SER A 186 -6.68 -27.67 -7.17
N LEU A 187 -7.44 -27.16 -8.14
CA LEU A 187 -8.76 -26.58 -7.88
C LEU A 187 -9.85 -27.60 -8.11
N PRO A 188 -10.89 -27.68 -7.26
CA PRO A 188 -12.09 -28.45 -7.55
C PRO A 188 -12.76 -27.92 -8.85
N SER A 189 -13.38 -28.82 -9.61
CA SER A 189 -14.07 -28.43 -10.86
C SER A 189 -15.18 -27.40 -10.67
N SER A 190 -15.77 -27.33 -9.47
CA SER A 190 -16.76 -26.33 -9.06
C SER A 190 -16.21 -24.92 -8.88
N ALA A 191 -14.89 -24.75 -8.78
CA ALA A 191 -14.24 -23.44 -8.62
C ALA A 191 -13.94 -22.74 -9.95
N MET A 192 -14.32 -23.35 -11.08
CA MET A 192 -14.21 -22.70 -12.40
C MET A 192 -15.46 -21.85 -12.66
N PRO A 193 -15.28 -20.65 -13.27
CA PRO A 193 -16.42 -19.82 -13.66
C PRO A 193 -17.38 -20.64 -14.53
N THR A 194 -18.65 -20.71 -14.16
CA THR A 194 -19.69 -21.36 -14.96
C THR A 194 -19.97 -20.53 -16.20
N LYS A 195 -20.36 -21.19 -17.30
CA LYS A 195 -20.68 -20.53 -18.59
C LYS A 195 -21.74 -19.41 -18.49
N GLU A 196 -22.63 -19.52 -17.49
CA GLU A 196 -23.69 -18.52 -17.23
C GLU A 196 -23.14 -17.15 -16.73
N GLN A 197 -21.93 -17.11 -16.16
CA GLN A 197 -21.28 -15.85 -15.75
C GLN A 197 -20.69 -15.05 -16.95
N ASN A 198 -20.66 -15.65 -18.15
CA ASN A 198 -20.15 -14.98 -19.36
C ASN A 198 -21.18 -14.02 -20.01
N GLU A 199 -22.44 -14.00 -19.56
CA GLU A 199 -23.48 -13.07 -20.06
C GLU A 199 -23.57 -11.75 -19.29
N ALA A 200 -22.62 -11.47 -18.38
CA ALA A 200 -22.55 -10.20 -17.67
C ALA A 200 -22.26 -9.02 -18.65
N PRO A 201 -22.85 -7.82 -18.42
CA PRO A 201 -22.78 -6.68 -19.33
C PRO A 201 -21.35 -6.31 -19.72
N HIS A 202 -21.18 -5.74 -20.90
CA HIS A 202 -19.88 -5.33 -21.47
C HIS A 202 -18.99 -4.65 -20.42
N PRO A 203 -17.66 -4.91 -20.40
CA PRO A 203 -16.72 -4.34 -19.42
C PRO A 203 -16.82 -2.82 -19.30
N PHE A 204 -17.14 -2.14 -20.40
CA PHE A 204 -17.32 -0.69 -20.46
C PHE A 204 -18.67 -0.19 -19.91
N ALA A 205 -19.72 -1.03 -19.89
CA ALA A 205 -21.00 -0.66 -19.27
C ALA A 205 -20.87 -0.53 -17.73
N ASN A 206 -19.92 -1.25 -17.13
CA ASN A 206 -19.62 -1.11 -15.72
C ASN A 206 -18.77 0.13 -15.40
N MET A 207 -18.07 0.73 -16.37
CA MET A 207 -17.22 1.90 -16.13
C MET A 207 -18.05 3.14 -15.75
N THR A 208 -19.21 3.32 -16.38
CA THR A 208 -20.15 4.38 -15.99
C THR A 208 -20.72 4.14 -14.59
N LYS A 209 -21.00 2.89 -14.23
CA LYS A 209 -21.45 2.52 -12.89
C LYS A 209 -20.37 2.77 -11.84
N ILE A 210 -19.13 2.35 -12.11
CA ILE A 210 -17.97 2.61 -11.23
C ILE A 210 -17.76 4.12 -11.04
N TRP A 211 -17.87 4.90 -12.15
CA TRP A 211 -17.78 6.36 -12.08
C TRP A 211 -18.91 6.97 -11.25
N HIS A 212 -20.14 6.51 -11.40
CA HIS A 212 -21.26 6.95 -10.58
C HIS A 212 -21.06 6.61 -9.10
N GLU A 213 -20.67 5.38 -8.79
CA GLU A 213 -20.37 4.94 -7.43
C GLU A 213 -19.25 5.76 -6.79
N TRP A 214 -18.23 6.11 -7.57
CA TRP A 214 -17.13 6.97 -7.12
C TRP A 214 -17.61 8.41 -6.87
N VAL A 215 -18.39 8.98 -7.77
CA VAL A 215 -18.99 10.33 -7.60
C VAL A 215 -19.93 10.36 -6.40
N GLU A 216 -20.76 9.33 -6.20
CA GLU A 216 -21.62 9.20 -5.02
C GLU A 216 -20.80 9.11 -3.73
N GLY A 217 -19.69 8.34 -3.74
CA GLY A 217 -18.75 8.29 -2.61
C GLY A 217 -18.21 9.68 -2.26
N LEU A 218 -17.77 10.46 -3.25
CA LEU A 218 -17.30 11.84 -3.05
C LEU A 218 -18.39 12.80 -2.59
N GLN A 219 -19.63 12.64 -3.07
CA GLN A 219 -20.78 13.44 -2.62
C GLN A 219 -21.09 13.16 -1.14
N LEU A 220 -21.00 11.88 -0.73
CA LEU A 220 -21.17 11.50 0.66
C LEU A 220 -20.07 12.10 1.56
N VAL A 221 -18.83 12.07 1.10
CA VAL A 221 -17.68 12.69 1.77
C VAL A 221 -17.97 14.17 2.02
N ARG A 222 -18.48 14.91 1.02
CA ARG A 222 -18.78 16.35 1.15
C ARG A 222 -19.93 16.66 2.13
N LYS A 223 -20.84 15.72 2.36
CA LYS A 223 -22.00 15.93 3.27
C LYS A 223 -21.61 15.82 4.75
N GLN A 224 -20.52 15.11 5.07
CA GLN A 224 -20.09 14.89 6.45
C GLN A 224 -18.74 15.58 6.71
N GLN A 225 -18.75 16.61 7.54
CA GLN A 225 -17.59 17.44 7.86
C GLN A 225 -16.40 16.62 8.40
N LEU A 226 -16.66 15.60 9.22
CA LEU A 226 -15.65 14.70 9.76
C LEU A 226 -14.95 13.90 8.63
N ILE A 227 -15.72 13.32 7.72
CA ILE A 227 -15.19 12.52 6.61
C ILE A 227 -14.39 13.41 5.65
N THR A 228 -14.92 14.60 5.32
CA THR A 228 -14.17 15.60 4.54
C THR A 228 -12.85 15.96 5.23
N GLY A 229 -12.87 16.17 6.55
CA GLY A 229 -11.65 16.44 7.32
C GLY A 229 -10.63 15.30 7.23
N ILE A 230 -11.07 14.06 7.35
CA ILE A 230 -10.22 12.87 7.19
C ILE A 230 -9.58 12.85 5.80
N PHE A 231 -10.36 13.07 4.73
CA PHE A 231 -9.87 13.05 3.35
C PHE A 231 -8.83 14.15 3.09
N VAL A 232 -9.07 15.35 3.58
CA VAL A 232 -8.14 16.49 3.44
C VAL A 232 -6.84 16.20 4.19
N VAL A 233 -6.91 15.80 5.44
CA VAL A 233 -5.75 15.49 6.28
C VAL A 233 -4.93 14.35 5.67
N PHE A 234 -5.59 13.29 5.24
CA PHE A 234 -4.95 12.16 4.58
C PHE A 234 -4.28 12.57 3.27
N GLY A 235 -4.99 13.30 2.42
CA GLY A 235 -4.45 13.77 1.14
C GLY A 235 -3.22 14.65 1.32
N VAL A 236 -3.23 15.57 2.28
CA VAL A 236 -2.08 16.44 2.58
C VAL A 236 -0.88 15.62 3.08
N ALA A 237 -1.10 14.65 3.97
CA ALA A 237 -0.02 13.76 4.43
C ALA A 237 0.56 12.90 3.29
N MET A 238 -0.29 12.43 2.36
CA MET A 238 0.14 11.60 1.23
C MET A 238 0.97 12.37 0.19
N VAL A 239 0.87 13.70 0.12
CA VAL A 239 1.82 14.50 -0.66
C VAL A 239 3.24 14.34 -0.11
N GLY A 240 3.42 14.43 1.21
CA GLY A 240 4.70 14.19 1.86
C GLY A 240 5.22 12.78 1.58
N GLU A 241 4.38 11.75 1.70
CA GLU A 241 4.75 10.36 1.39
C GLU A 241 5.27 10.21 -0.05
N GLY A 242 4.63 10.89 -1.03
CA GLY A 242 5.11 10.91 -2.41
C GLY A 242 6.48 11.59 -2.57
N ILE A 243 6.77 12.61 -1.76
CA ILE A 243 8.07 13.29 -1.77
C ILE A 243 9.17 12.37 -1.23
N ILE A 244 8.96 11.77 -0.06
CA ILE A 244 9.97 10.92 0.57
C ILE A 244 10.25 9.67 -0.27
N GLU A 245 9.24 9.07 -0.90
CA GLU A 245 9.41 7.88 -1.74
C GLU A 245 10.41 8.11 -2.87
N VAL A 246 10.37 9.27 -3.52
CA VAL A 246 11.33 9.66 -4.57
C VAL A 246 12.70 9.98 -3.99
N LEU A 247 12.76 10.67 -2.84
CA LEU A 247 13.99 11.27 -2.35
C LEU A 247 14.79 10.40 -1.37
N ILE A 248 14.20 9.33 -0.83
CA ILE A 248 14.88 8.51 0.19
C ILE A 248 16.20 7.91 -0.32
N ALA A 249 16.24 7.44 -1.57
CA ALA A 249 17.45 6.92 -2.19
C ALA A 249 18.50 8.03 -2.38
N ALA A 250 18.07 9.21 -2.81
CA ALA A 250 18.90 10.41 -2.97
C ALA A 250 19.45 10.88 -1.62
N TYR A 251 18.62 10.93 -0.58
CA TYR A 251 19.01 11.31 0.78
C TYR A 251 20.09 10.38 1.32
N VAL A 252 19.89 9.07 1.22
CA VAL A 252 20.91 8.10 1.66
C VAL A 252 22.22 8.26 0.89
N LYS A 253 22.14 8.45 -0.44
CA LYS A 253 23.34 8.51 -1.28
C LYS A 253 24.11 9.82 -1.13
N GLN A 254 23.43 10.98 -1.20
CA GLN A 254 24.06 12.30 -1.24
C GLN A 254 24.24 12.93 0.14
N VAL A 255 23.29 12.77 1.05
CA VAL A 255 23.32 13.47 2.34
C VAL A 255 23.97 12.60 3.42
N MET A 256 23.59 11.32 3.51
CA MET A 256 24.20 10.38 4.44
C MET A 256 25.52 9.79 3.94
N HIS A 257 25.87 9.99 2.66
CA HIS A 257 27.00 9.32 1.99
C HIS A 257 26.98 7.80 2.16
N GLY A 258 25.75 7.24 2.24
CA GLY A 258 25.50 5.83 2.47
C GLY A 258 25.40 5.01 1.19
N ASN A 259 25.31 3.71 1.37
CA ASN A 259 25.06 2.74 0.31
C ASN A 259 23.66 2.12 0.46
N ALA A 260 23.31 1.17 -0.38
CA ALA A 260 22.02 0.49 -0.34
C ALA A 260 21.75 -0.23 1.00
N LEU A 261 22.79 -0.70 1.69
CA LEU A 261 22.66 -1.31 3.01
C LEU A 261 22.12 -0.31 4.03
N VAL A 262 22.55 0.96 3.98
CA VAL A 262 22.03 2.04 4.84
C VAL A 262 20.54 2.23 4.57
N LEU A 263 20.12 2.26 3.30
CA LEU A 263 18.70 2.35 2.94
C LEU A 263 17.90 1.17 3.52
N GLY A 264 18.43 -0.06 3.39
CA GLY A 264 17.83 -1.25 3.97
C GLY A 264 17.65 -1.14 5.50
N TRP A 265 18.65 -0.63 6.21
CA TRP A 265 18.56 -0.37 7.66
C TRP A 265 17.48 0.66 8.01
N LEU A 266 17.37 1.76 7.25
CA LEU A 266 16.35 2.79 7.50
C LEU A 266 14.94 2.22 7.36
N MET A 267 14.68 1.48 6.28
CA MET A 267 13.36 0.88 6.05
C MET A 267 13.04 -0.21 7.09
N THR A 268 14.05 -0.99 7.50
CA THR A 268 13.89 -1.99 8.56
C THR A 268 13.58 -1.34 9.90
N ALA A 269 14.27 -0.25 10.25
CA ALA A 269 14.01 0.51 11.47
C ALA A 269 12.59 1.08 11.50
N GLN A 270 12.11 1.61 10.35
CA GLN A 270 10.73 2.08 10.22
C GLN A 270 9.73 0.94 10.41
N ALA A 271 9.98 -0.23 9.81
CA ALA A 271 9.11 -1.40 9.95
C ALA A 271 9.08 -1.95 11.39
N ILE A 272 10.22 -1.98 12.08
CA ILE A 272 10.28 -2.33 13.52
C ILE A 272 9.43 -1.35 14.33
N GLY A 273 9.54 -0.05 14.03
CA GLY A 273 8.69 0.99 14.63
C GLY A 273 7.20 0.74 14.35
N GLY A 274 6.85 0.35 13.13
CA GLY A 274 5.48 -0.01 12.75
C GLY A 274 4.92 -1.19 13.55
N ILE A 275 5.70 -2.25 13.74
CA ILE A 275 5.31 -3.40 14.58
C ILE A 275 5.13 -2.97 16.04
N ALA A 276 6.09 -2.24 16.59
CA ALA A 276 5.96 -1.71 17.96
C ALA A 276 4.75 -0.78 18.09
N GLY A 277 4.50 0.07 17.08
CA GLY A 277 3.35 0.96 16.98
C GLY A 277 2.03 0.21 16.99
N SER A 278 1.92 -0.90 16.27
CA SER A 278 0.71 -1.72 16.22
C SER A 278 0.34 -2.30 17.60
N LEU A 279 1.33 -2.69 18.39
CA LEU A 279 1.11 -3.16 19.75
C LEU A 279 0.75 -2.02 20.72
N LEU A 280 1.40 -0.87 20.55
CA LEU A 280 1.18 0.31 21.39
C LEU A 280 -0.19 0.96 21.12
N ILE A 281 -0.63 1.03 19.86
CA ILE A 281 -1.89 1.70 19.50
C ILE A 281 -3.10 1.00 20.12
N VAL A 282 -3.07 -0.32 20.28
CA VAL A 282 -4.13 -1.08 20.96
C VAL A 282 -4.28 -0.66 22.42
N GLN A 283 -3.19 -0.31 23.09
CA GLN A 283 -3.21 0.17 24.48
C GLN A 283 -3.56 1.66 24.54
N LEU A 284 -2.96 2.46 23.67
CA LEU A 284 -3.20 3.91 23.60
C LEU A 284 -4.65 4.24 23.20
N SER A 285 -5.28 3.46 22.32
CA SER A 285 -6.67 3.68 21.90
C SER A 285 -7.68 3.49 23.02
N LYS A 286 -7.33 2.81 24.11
CA LYS A 286 -8.16 2.72 25.32
C LYS A 286 -8.17 4.00 26.16
N VAL A 287 -7.13 4.83 26.02
CA VAL A 287 -6.93 6.05 26.82
C VAL A 287 -7.08 7.30 25.96
N ILE A 288 -6.64 7.24 24.70
CA ILE A 288 -6.63 8.39 23.78
C ILE A 288 -7.55 8.08 22.61
N HIS A 289 -8.56 8.93 22.43
CA HIS A 289 -9.50 8.78 21.32
C HIS A 289 -8.81 8.99 19.95
N PRO A 290 -9.19 8.24 18.86
CA PRO A 290 -8.60 8.36 17.53
C PRO A 290 -8.51 9.79 16.98
N THR A 291 -9.50 10.65 17.29
CA THR A 291 -9.50 12.08 16.91
C THR A 291 -8.34 12.90 17.49
N ARG A 292 -7.69 12.42 18.54
CA ARG A 292 -6.50 13.05 19.12
C ARG A 292 -5.21 12.36 18.67
N LEU A 293 -5.27 11.06 18.38
CA LEU A 293 -4.10 10.29 17.92
C LEU A 293 -3.68 10.73 16.51
N ILE A 294 -4.62 11.00 15.61
CA ILE A 294 -4.32 11.46 14.25
C ILE A 294 -3.46 12.73 14.23
N PRO A 295 -3.90 13.86 14.87
CA PRO A 295 -3.08 15.07 14.87
C PRO A 295 -1.77 14.90 15.64
N LEU A 296 -1.76 14.14 16.75
CA LEU A 296 -0.56 13.89 17.52
C LEU A 296 0.50 13.17 16.67
N SER A 297 0.10 12.09 15.97
CA SER A 297 0.98 11.34 15.09
C SER A 297 1.52 12.21 13.95
N ALA A 298 0.67 12.95 13.25
CA ALA A 298 1.08 13.81 12.15
C ALA A 298 2.03 14.93 12.61
N LEU A 299 1.79 15.54 13.78
CA LEU A 299 2.66 16.59 14.35
C LEU A 299 4.01 16.05 14.84
N ILE A 300 4.12 14.75 15.14
CA ILE A 300 5.39 14.10 15.46
C ILE A 300 6.24 13.92 14.21
N PHE A 301 5.65 13.60 13.06
CA PHE A 301 6.38 13.33 11.81
C PHE A 301 7.26 14.50 11.39
N GLY A 302 6.68 15.67 11.19
CA GLY A 302 7.39 16.81 10.60
C GLY A 302 8.66 17.21 11.37
N PRO A 303 8.59 17.46 12.69
CA PRO A 303 9.80 17.78 13.47
C PRO A 303 10.86 16.68 13.45
N LEU A 304 10.45 15.40 13.46
CA LEU A 304 11.41 14.30 13.36
C LEU A 304 12.11 14.27 12.00
N ILE A 305 11.37 14.51 10.91
CA ILE A 305 11.95 14.61 9.57
C ILE A 305 12.96 15.75 9.52
N ILE A 306 12.64 16.94 10.06
CA ILE A 306 13.57 18.07 10.12
C ILE A 306 14.85 17.70 10.84
N VAL A 307 14.76 17.01 11.98
CA VAL A 307 15.95 16.57 12.72
C VAL A 307 16.77 15.55 11.92
N ILE A 308 16.12 14.55 11.33
CA ILE A 308 16.76 13.51 10.52
C ILE A 308 17.54 14.13 9.35
N VAL A 309 16.92 15.08 8.65
CA VAL A 309 17.49 15.67 7.43
C VAL A 309 18.69 16.55 7.75
N ASN A 310 18.68 17.25 8.88
CA ASN A 310 19.74 18.15 9.30
C ASN A 310 20.86 17.48 10.14
N ILE A 311 20.59 16.28 10.70
CA ILE A 311 21.58 15.50 11.47
C ILE A 311 21.66 14.08 10.86
N PRO A 312 22.29 13.92 9.68
CA PRO A 312 22.28 12.67 8.92
C PRO A 312 23.25 11.61 9.49
N VAL A 313 23.24 11.41 10.80
CA VAL A 313 24.10 10.45 11.51
C VAL A 313 23.27 9.23 11.88
N MET A 314 23.73 8.02 11.52
CA MET A 314 22.97 6.76 11.74
C MET A 314 22.50 6.57 13.19
N ALA A 315 23.31 6.95 14.18
CA ALA A 315 22.95 6.85 15.59
C ALA A 315 21.74 7.75 15.98
N VAL A 316 21.47 8.82 15.22
CA VAL A 316 20.32 9.70 15.40
C VAL A 316 19.17 9.27 14.48
N VAL A 317 19.44 8.97 13.23
CA VAL A 317 18.46 8.69 12.20
C VAL A 317 17.67 7.39 12.50
N LEU A 318 18.36 6.30 12.90
CA LEU A 318 17.71 5.01 13.15
C LEU A 318 16.65 5.07 14.27
N PRO A 319 16.94 5.60 15.47
CA PRO A 319 15.92 5.75 16.51
C PRO A 319 14.74 6.63 16.07
N LEU A 320 15.02 7.75 15.38
CA LEU A 320 13.98 8.69 14.95
C LEU A 320 13.08 8.08 13.87
N ILE A 321 13.63 7.35 12.90
CA ILE A 321 12.83 6.61 11.90
C ILE A 321 12.00 5.51 12.56
N THR A 322 12.51 4.85 13.61
CA THR A 322 11.72 3.89 14.39
C THR A 322 10.52 4.58 15.04
N ILE A 323 10.71 5.78 15.62
CA ILE A 323 9.60 6.58 16.19
C ILE A 323 8.61 7.01 15.09
N ILE A 324 9.10 7.40 13.90
CA ILE A 324 8.27 7.67 12.74
C ILE A 324 7.40 6.45 12.39
N GLY A 325 7.98 5.24 12.40
CA GLY A 325 7.24 4.00 12.18
C GLY A 325 6.09 3.79 13.18
N VAL A 326 6.34 4.06 14.47
CA VAL A 326 5.29 4.03 15.51
C VAL A 326 4.18 5.04 15.22
N ALA A 327 4.56 6.28 14.91
CA ALA A 327 3.62 7.36 14.63
C ALA A 327 2.81 7.08 13.35
N ALA A 328 3.42 6.47 12.32
CA ALA A 328 2.74 6.10 11.08
C ALA A 328 1.55 5.16 11.34
N ILE A 329 1.75 4.11 12.12
CA ILE A 329 0.69 3.20 12.51
C ILE A 329 -0.38 3.93 13.34
N GLY A 330 0.03 4.81 14.26
CA GLY A 330 -0.89 5.66 15.03
C GLY A 330 -1.80 6.50 14.12
N PHE A 331 -1.23 7.11 13.09
CA PHE A 331 -1.95 7.90 12.10
C PHE A 331 -2.91 7.04 11.27
N PHE A 332 -2.39 6.01 10.59
CA PHE A 332 -3.18 5.18 9.65
C PHE A 332 -4.28 4.40 10.36
N VAL A 333 -3.98 3.69 11.44
CA VAL A 333 -4.96 2.88 12.16
C VAL A 333 -6.08 3.75 12.73
N SER A 334 -5.72 4.89 13.35
CA SER A 334 -6.72 5.80 13.90
C SER A 334 -7.63 6.40 12.82
N LEU A 335 -7.06 6.75 11.66
CA LEU A 335 -7.79 7.31 10.53
C LEU A 335 -8.76 6.29 9.95
N ILE A 336 -8.30 5.06 9.68
CA ILE A 336 -9.13 3.97 9.15
C ILE A 336 -10.24 3.61 10.14
N THR A 337 -9.93 3.50 11.44
CA THR A 337 -10.91 3.21 12.49
C THR A 337 -11.99 4.28 12.55
N LEU A 338 -11.58 5.56 12.51
CA LEU A 338 -12.53 6.68 12.54
C LEU A 338 -13.41 6.70 11.30
N LEU A 339 -12.87 6.37 10.13
CA LEU A 339 -13.63 6.27 8.89
C LEU A 339 -14.62 5.10 8.95
N GLN A 340 -14.20 3.91 9.41
CA GLN A 340 -15.06 2.73 9.54
C GLN A 340 -16.19 2.93 10.52
N SER A 341 -15.95 3.63 11.62
CA SER A 341 -16.99 3.87 12.65
C SER A 341 -18.01 4.96 12.28
N ASN A 342 -17.72 5.80 11.28
CA ASN A 342 -18.58 6.90 10.88
C ASN A 342 -19.21 6.74 9.49
N VAL A 343 -18.92 5.63 8.80
CA VAL A 343 -19.49 5.31 7.48
C VAL A 343 -20.34 4.07 7.59
N ALA A 344 -21.61 4.15 7.18
CA ALA A 344 -22.50 3.01 7.14
C ALA A 344 -21.96 1.90 6.22
N ASP A 345 -22.20 0.64 6.58
CA ASP A 345 -21.65 -0.54 5.90
C ASP A 345 -21.89 -0.52 4.39
N GLU A 346 -23.07 -0.08 3.98
CA GLU A 346 -23.50 0.07 2.58
C GLU A 346 -22.57 0.98 1.75
N TYR A 347 -21.99 2.03 2.36
CA TYR A 347 -21.15 3.04 1.68
C TYR A 347 -19.64 2.83 1.91
N ARG A 348 -19.23 1.90 2.77
CA ARG A 348 -17.80 1.69 3.10
C ARG A 348 -16.96 1.45 1.86
N GLY A 349 -17.38 0.55 0.97
CA GLY A 349 -16.65 0.27 -0.26
C GLY A 349 -16.40 1.51 -1.13
N ARG A 350 -17.43 2.36 -1.29
CA ARG A 350 -17.37 3.59 -2.10
C ARG A 350 -16.44 4.63 -1.46
N VAL A 351 -16.53 4.81 -0.15
CA VAL A 351 -15.71 5.78 0.61
C VAL A 351 -14.24 5.34 0.63
N PHE A 352 -13.95 4.05 0.85
CA PHE A 352 -12.57 3.53 0.79
C PHE A 352 -12.01 3.58 -0.63
N GLY A 353 -12.81 3.31 -1.65
CA GLY A 353 -12.42 3.49 -3.05
C GLY A 353 -12.04 4.94 -3.36
N ALA A 354 -12.83 5.91 -2.89
CA ALA A 354 -12.52 7.34 -3.02
C ALA A 354 -11.25 7.71 -2.25
N LEU A 355 -11.03 7.17 -1.03
CA LEU A 355 -9.83 7.41 -0.23
C LEU A 355 -8.57 6.92 -0.96
N ASN A 356 -8.60 5.71 -1.53
CA ASN A 356 -7.50 5.16 -2.31
C ASN A 356 -7.18 6.02 -3.55
N THR A 357 -8.21 6.58 -4.18
CA THR A 357 -8.03 7.50 -5.32
C THR A 357 -7.37 8.81 -4.88
N VAL A 358 -7.82 9.39 -3.76
CA VAL A 358 -7.19 10.59 -3.18
C VAL A 358 -5.73 10.30 -2.83
N GLN A 359 -5.45 9.16 -2.20
CA GLN A 359 -4.08 8.72 -1.92
C GLN A 359 -3.22 8.71 -3.19
N ALA A 360 -3.68 8.02 -4.23
CA ALA A 360 -2.92 7.87 -5.47
C ALA A 360 -2.64 9.23 -6.14
N ILE A 361 -3.64 10.11 -6.19
CA ILE A 361 -3.50 11.44 -6.82
C ILE A 361 -2.57 12.35 -6.01
N THR A 362 -2.73 12.41 -4.68
CA THR A 362 -1.92 13.29 -3.84
C THR A 362 -0.49 12.80 -3.71
N MET A 363 -0.28 11.50 -3.63
CA MET A 363 1.05 10.88 -3.66
C MET A 363 1.75 11.13 -5.00
N LEU A 364 1.03 10.94 -6.14
CA LEU A 364 1.54 11.28 -7.46
C LEU A 364 1.94 12.77 -7.56
N PHE A 365 1.16 13.67 -6.98
CA PHE A 365 1.50 15.08 -6.91
C PHE A 365 2.80 15.32 -6.12
N GLY A 366 2.98 14.67 -4.97
CA GLY A 366 4.22 14.69 -4.20
C GLY A 366 5.42 14.16 -4.99
N MET A 367 5.25 13.04 -5.71
CA MET A 367 6.29 12.48 -6.59
C MET A 367 6.69 13.46 -7.71
N ILE A 368 5.71 14.14 -8.35
CA ILE A 368 5.97 15.14 -9.39
C ILE A 368 6.73 16.33 -8.82
N LEU A 369 6.34 16.82 -7.64
CA LEU A 369 7.06 17.91 -6.96
C LEU A 369 8.51 17.52 -6.67
N ALA A 370 8.73 16.37 -6.07
CA ALA A 370 10.06 15.87 -5.73
C ALA A 370 10.93 15.66 -6.97
N SER A 371 10.35 15.10 -8.04
CA SER A 371 11.05 14.85 -9.30
C SER A 371 11.44 16.13 -10.02
N GLY A 372 10.54 17.10 -10.08
CA GLY A 372 10.76 18.35 -10.82
C GLY A 372 11.63 19.37 -10.09
N LEU A 373 11.57 19.39 -8.77
CA LEU A 373 12.23 20.38 -7.94
C LEU A 373 13.45 19.82 -7.18
N GLY A 374 13.52 18.52 -6.89
CA GLY A 374 14.57 17.93 -6.07
C GLY A 374 15.97 18.19 -6.60
N ASP A 375 16.18 18.09 -7.92
CA ASP A 375 17.48 18.38 -8.55
C ASP A 375 17.81 19.89 -8.57
N ARG A 376 16.80 20.78 -8.46
CA ARG A 376 16.96 22.24 -8.55
C ARG A 376 17.19 22.91 -7.20
N ILE A 377 16.36 22.58 -6.22
CA ILE A 377 16.41 23.22 -4.88
C ILE A 377 17.20 22.40 -3.86
N GLY A 378 17.52 21.14 -4.21
CA GLY A 378 18.26 20.22 -3.36
C GLY A 378 17.38 19.26 -2.55
N ILE A 379 17.99 18.17 -2.08
CA ILE A 379 17.31 17.09 -1.38
C ILE A 379 16.81 17.56 -0.01
N ILE A 380 17.67 18.27 0.76
CA ILE A 380 17.34 18.72 2.12
C ILE A 380 16.13 19.66 2.12
N PRO A 381 16.11 20.78 1.35
CA PRO A 381 14.94 21.66 1.32
C PRO A 381 13.66 20.95 0.86
N MET A 382 13.78 19.98 -0.06
CA MET A 382 12.60 19.26 -0.54
C MET A 382 12.05 18.28 0.50
N LEU A 383 12.89 17.68 1.34
CA LEU A 383 12.46 16.91 2.51
C LEU A 383 11.92 17.79 3.64
N GLU A 384 12.36 19.03 3.75
CA GLU A 384 11.74 20.01 4.66
C GLU A 384 10.34 20.42 4.17
N VAL A 385 10.08 20.43 2.86
CA VAL A 385 8.72 20.56 2.29
C VAL A 385 7.84 19.37 2.68
N ASP A 386 8.35 18.13 2.63
CA ASP A 386 7.64 16.95 3.16
C ASP A 386 7.29 17.14 4.64
N ALA A 387 8.26 17.56 5.46
CA ALA A 387 8.01 17.85 6.89
C ALA A 387 6.90 18.92 7.07
N ALA A 388 6.90 19.96 6.23
CA ALA A 388 5.88 21.01 6.27
C ALA A 388 4.47 20.47 5.92
N PHE A 389 4.36 19.58 4.92
CA PHE A 389 3.09 18.90 4.61
C PHE A 389 2.59 18.05 5.77
N ASN A 390 3.46 17.32 6.46
CA ASN A 390 3.09 16.53 7.64
C ASN A 390 2.65 17.41 8.82
N ILE A 391 3.35 18.53 9.08
CA ILE A 391 2.94 19.51 10.09
C ILE A 391 1.58 20.12 9.72
N LEU A 392 1.39 20.51 8.46
CA LEU A 392 0.13 21.05 7.97
C LEU A 392 -1.01 20.03 8.13
N ALA A 393 -0.79 18.75 7.80
CA ALA A 393 -1.76 17.69 8.03
C ALA A 393 -2.14 17.58 9.51
N GLY A 394 -1.17 17.66 10.41
CA GLY A 394 -1.41 17.64 11.87
C GLY A 394 -2.23 18.84 12.34
N ILE A 395 -1.91 20.05 11.88
CA ILE A 395 -2.66 21.27 12.18
C ILE A 395 -4.09 21.16 11.65
N LEU A 396 -4.27 20.77 10.39
CA LEU A 396 -5.59 20.56 9.79
C LEU A 396 -6.40 19.52 10.55
N ALA A 397 -5.76 18.44 11.03
CA ALA A 397 -6.42 17.41 11.83
C ALA A 397 -6.99 17.97 13.14
N ILE A 398 -6.28 18.88 13.81
CA ILE A 398 -6.79 19.54 15.03
C ILE A 398 -8.08 20.31 14.73
N PHE A 399 -8.13 21.05 13.63
CA PHE A 399 -9.26 21.90 13.31
C PHE A 399 -10.43 21.15 12.67
N MET A 400 -10.16 20.20 11.79
CA MET A 400 -11.20 19.54 10.98
C MET A 400 -11.74 18.27 11.64
N ILE A 401 -10.87 17.44 12.23
CA ILE A 401 -11.27 16.15 12.80
C ILE A 401 -11.88 16.35 14.20
N ARG A 402 -11.32 17.21 15.01
CA ARG A 402 -11.78 17.44 16.39
C ARG A 402 -13.15 18.10 16.46
N LYS A 403 -13.48 18.98 15.51
CA LYS A 403 -14.80 19.64 15.44
C LYS A 403 -15.91 18.76 14.86
N GLY A 404 -15.56 17.80 14.00
CA GLY A 404 -16.51 16.90 13.35
C GLY A 404 -16.95 15.69 14.20
N ALA A 405 -16.35 15.48 15.37
CA ALA A 405 -16.66 14.35 16.26
C ALA A 405 -17.87 14.59 17.18
N ILE A 406 -18.81 15.44 16.80
CA ILE A 406 -20.11 15.55 17.47
C ILE A 406 -20.92 14.33 17.01
N PRO A 407 -21.49 13.52 17.93
CA PRO A 407 -22.34 12.39 17.54
C PRO A 407 -23.46 12.91 16.63
N VAL A 408 -23.49 12.44 15.39
CA VAL A 408 -24.65 12.68 14.53
C VAL A 408 -25.83 11.97 15.19
N PRO A 409 -26.94 12.63 15.48
CA PRO A 409 -28.12 11.94 15.99
C PRO A 409 -28.50 10.84 15.00
N VAL A 410 -28.65 9.63 15.51
CA VAL A 410 -29.16 8.50 14.72
C VAL A 410 -30.48 8.99 14.09
N PRO A 411 -30.66 8.87 12.77
CA PRO A 411 -31.89 9.34 12.15
C PRO A 411 -33.11 8.70 12.85
N GLU A 412 -34.12 9.49 13.20
CA GLU A 412 -35.32 8.99 13.90
C GLU A 412 -36.01 7.78 13.24
N VAL A 413 -35.74 7.57 11.94
CA VAL A 413 -36.20 6.41 11.16
C VAL A 413 -35.58 5.11 11.65
N GLU A 414 -34.32 5.12 12.09
CA GLU A 414 -33.62 3.92 12.58
C GLU A 414 -34.01 3.60 14.03
N LEU A 415 -34.27 4.61 14.84
CA LEU A 415 -34.84 4.47 16.19
C LEU A 415 -36.29 3.93 16.14
N ARG A 416 -37.09 4.33 15.17
CA ARG A 416 -38.43 3.78 14.96
C ARG A 416 -38.38 2.29 14.55
N LYS A 417 -37.47 1.92 13.64
CA LYS A 417 -37.31 0.50 13.26
C LYS A 417 -36.85 -0.36 14.44
N GLN A 418 -35.96 0.13 15.29
CA GLN A 418 -35.53 -0.60 16.48
C GLN A 418 -36.67 -0.72 17.52
N HIS A 419 -37.49 0.30 17.67
CA HIS A 419 -38.70 0.25 18.54
C HIS A 419 -39.76 -0.72 17.99
N GLU A 420 -40.02 -0.69 16.68
CA GLU A 420 -40.94 -1.67 16.04
C GLU A 420 -40.49 -3.13 16.20
N ILE A 421 -39.17 -3.39 16.09
CA ILE A 421 -38.63 -4.75 16.31
C ILE A 421 -38.78 -5.18 17.77
N LEU A 422 -38.52 -4.29 18.72
CA LEU A 422 -38.68 -4.56 20.16
C LEU A 422 -40.16 -4.70 20.60
N GLU A 423 -41.08 -4.00 19.96
CA GLU A 423 -42.50 -4.20 20.21
C GLU A 423 -43.05 -5.52 19.65
N VAL A 424 -42.54 -5.98 18.53
CA VAL A 424 -42.90 -7.31 17.95
C VAL A 424 -42.42 -8.46 18.83
N ASP A 425 -41.22 -8.37 19.40
CA ASP A 425 -40.69 -9.39 20.30
C ASP A 425 -41.38 -9.44 21.65
N THR A 426 -41.96 -8.34 22.11
CA THR A 426 -42.76 -8.28 23.36
C THR A 426 -44.19 -8.76 23.19
N VAL A 427 -44.69 -8.89 21.95
CA VAL A 427 -46.05 -9.40 21.66
C VAL A 427 -46.06 -10.92 21.43
N ILE A 428 -44.85 -11.50 21.19
CA ILE A 428 -44.70 -12.95 20.92
C ILE A 428 -44.23 -13.74 22.17
N SER A 429 -43.86 -13.06 23.25
CA SER A 429 -43.51 -13.63 24.54
C SER A 429 -44.72 -13.56 25.50
#